data_10ec58f134e7706e73d917741d6dcae7
#
_entry.id   10ec58f134e7706e73d917741d6dcae7
#
_cell.length_a   1.000
_cell.length_b   1.000
_cell.length_c   1.000
_cell.angle_alpha   90.00
_cell.angle_beta   90.00
_cell.angle_gamma   90.00
#
_symmetry.space_group_name_H-M   'P 1'
#
loop_
_entity.id
_entity.type
_entity.pdbx_description
1 polymer ?
#
loop_
_entity_poly.entity_id
_entity_poly.type
_entity_poly.pdbx_seq_one_letter_code
_entity_poly.pdbx_strand_id
1 'polypeptide(L)'
;MKITIRIYRTHDFDLMSLYQAGNIPLAQVMKKAIIAYYCGEHFRFTVERESIPDLKAMPLVVNLLLSISDYDAPGIEHWIAGLQKGYRNSCFKSIFRHYLDDPCMAFYREDGCITRPIEMAE
;
A
#
# COMPACT_ATOMS: atom_id res chain seq x y z
N MET A 1 -11.53 -0.03 -15.12
CA MET A 1 -10.44 0.96 -15.07
C MET A 1 -9.20 0.30 -14.52
N LYS A 2 -8.09 0.50 -15.20
CA LYS A 2 -6.81 -0.05 -14.77
C LYS A 2 -5.97 1.02 -14.09
N ILE A 3 -5.38 0.65 -12.96
CA ILE A 3 -4.59 1.58 -12.15
C ILE A 3 -3.23 0.97 -11.92
N THR A 4 -2.18 1.77 -12.06
CA THR A 4 -0.81 1.36 -11.75
C THR A 4 -0.37 2.06 -10.47
N ILE A 5 0.01 1.27 -9.47
CA ILE A 5 0.56 1.81 -8.23
C ILE A 5 2.05 1.51 -8.21
N ARG A 6 2.84 2.57 -8.16
CA ARG A 6 4.29 2.46 -8.20
C ARG A 6 4.84 2.49 -6.77
N ILE A 7 5.58 1.44 -6.43
CA ILE A 7 6.17 1.27 -5.11
C ILE A 7 7.69 1.42 -5.21
N TYR A 8 8.26 2.32 -4.43
CA TYR A 8 9.70 2.61 -4.45
C TYR A 8 10.38 1.98 -3.25
N ARG A 9 11.59 1.46 -3.48
CA ARG A 9 12.34 0.78 -2.43
C ARG A 9 12.61 1.66 -1.22
N THR A 10 12.99 2.90 -1.43
CA THR A 10 13.35 3.78 -0.33
C THR A 10 12.17 4.50 0.29
N HIS A 11 11.29 5.06 -0.53
CA HIS A 11 10.14 5.81 -0.03
C HIS A 11 9.04 4.91 0.52
N ASP A 12 8.91 3.72 -0.03
CA ASP A 12 7.84 2.80 0.32
C ASP A 12 8.42 1.47 0.82
N PHE A 13 9.44 1.55 1.67
CA PHE A 13 10.11 0.36 2.16
C PHE A 13 9.12 -0.62 2.81
N ASP A 14 8.17 -0.09 3.56
CA ASP A 14 7.14 -0.88 4.21
C ASP A 14 6.33 -1.69 3.20
N LEU A 15 5.87 -1.05 2.13
CA LEU A 15 5.09 -1.73 1.11
C LEU A 15 5.96 -2.64 0.24
N MET A 16 7.18 -2.21 -0.05
CA MET A 16 8.11 -3.02 -0.83
C MET A 16 8.45 -4.31 -0.09
N SER A 17 8.61 -4.24 1.24
CA SER A 17 8.90 -5.43 2.03
C SER A 17 7.74 -6.43 2.01
N LEU A 18 6.51 -5.94 1.95
CA LEU A 18 5.33 -6.81 1.82
C LEU A 18 5.31 -7.48 0.45
N TYR A 19 5.63 -6.71 -0.60
CA TYR A 19 5.70 -7.25 -1.95
C TYR A 19 6.77 -8.34 -2.03
N GLN A 20 7.93 -8.07 -1.45
CA GLN A 20 9.07 -8.99 -1.50
C GLN A 20 8.82 -10.29 -0.75
N ALA A 21 7.93 -10.28 0.22
CA ALA A 21 7.58 -11.48 0.98
C ALA A 21 7.02 -12.59 0.09
N GLY A 22 6.36 -12.20 -1.02
CA GLY A 22 5.95 -13.17 -2.03
C GLY A 22 4.68 -13.95 -1.72
N ASN A 23 4.30 -14.04 -0.47
CA ASN A 23 3.09 -14.77 -0.06
C ASN A 23 1.90 -13.85 0.20
N ILE A 24 2.07 -12.56 -0.03
CA ILE A 24 1.04 -11.56 0.18
C ILE A 24 0.54 -11.07 -1.18
N PRO A 25 -0.75 -11.22 -1.49
CA PRO A 25 -1.31 -10.70 -2.74
C PRO A 25 -1.54 -9.19 -2.63
N LEU A 26 -0.45 -8.43 -2.66
CA LEU A 26 -0.47 -7.01 -2.34
C LEU A 26 -1.44 -6.21 -3.21
N ALA A 27 -1.46 -6.48 -4.52
CA ALA A 27 -2.37 -5.77 -5.41
C ALA A 27 -3.84 -5.99 -5.03
N GLN A 28 -4.20 -7.22 -4.71
CA GLN A 28 -5.57 -7.53 -4.31
C GLN A 28 -5.95 -6.89 -2.98
N VAL A 29 -5.04 -6.90 -2.03
CA VAL A 29 -5.29 -6.30 -0.71
C VAL A 29 -5.42 -4.79 -0.83
N MET A 30 -4.58 -4.17 -1.63
CA MET A 30 -4.67 -2.73 -1.88
C MET A 30 -5.99 -2.37 -2.56
N LYS A 31 -6.42 -3.19 -3.51
CA LYS A 31 -7.73 -2.99 -4.15
C LYS A 31 -8.85 -3.02 -3.11
N LYS A 32 -8.84 -3.99 -2.21
CA LYS A 32 -9.84 -4.09 -1.16
C LYS A 32 -9.84 -2.87 -0.26
N ALA A 33 -8.66 -2.38 0.08
CA ALA A 33 -8.54 -1.18 0.92
C ALA A 33 -9.13 0.04 0.23
N ILE A 34 -8.86 0.22 -1.06
CA ILE A 34 -9.39 1.34 -1.82
C ILE A 34 -10.91 1.29 -1.88
N ILE A 35 -11.46 0.11 -2.15
CA ILE A 35 -12.91 -0.06 -2.21
C ILE A 35 -13.54 0.21 -0.84
N ALA A 36 -12.95 -0.31 0.22
CA ALA A 36 -13.45 -0.09 1.57
C ALA A 36 -13.45 1.40 1.94
N TYR A 37 -12.38 2.09 1.57
CA TYR A 37 -12.29 3.52 1.84
C TYR A 37 -13.38 4.31 1.10
N TYR A 38 -13.58 3.98 -0.17
CA TYR A 38 -14.61 4.63 -0.98
C TYR A 38 -16.00 4.39 -0.41
N CYS A 39 -16.26 3.17 0.04
CA CYS A 39 -17.55 2.79 0.59
C CYS A 39 -17.75 3.19 2.04
N GLY A 40 -16.71 3.67 2.71
CA GLY A 40 -16.78 4.03 4.12
C GLY A 40 -16.86 2.81 5.03
N GLU A 41 -16.31 1.69 4.62
CA GLU A 41 -16.39 0.44 5.37
C GLU A 41 -15.15 0.20 6.22
N HIS A 42 -15.32 -0.56 7.28
CA HIS A 42 -14.19 -1.01 8.08
C HIS A 42 -13.42 -2.07 7.33
N PHE A 43 -12.10 -1.96 7.39
CA PHE A 43 -11.22 -2.92 6.78
C PHE A 43 -9.90 -2.89 7.54
N ARG A 44 -9.28 -4.04 7.71
CA ARG A 44 -7.96 -4.12 8.32
C ARG A 44 -7.20 -5.28 7.69
N PHE A 45 -5.97 -5.03 7.31
CA PHE A 45 -5.09 -6.05 6.82
C PHE A 45 -3.95 -6.20 7.81
N THR A 46 -3.96 -7.31 8.55
CA THR A 46 -2.94 -7.61 9.54
C THR A 46 -1.89 -8.51 8.92
N VAL A 47 -0.63 -8.11 9.04
CA VAL A 47 0.50 -8.87 8.52
C VAL A 47 1.17 -9.61 9.66
N GLU A 48 1.29 -10.92 9.50
CA GLU A 48 2.01 -11.75 10.47
C GLU A 48 3.32 -12.19 9.84
N ARG A 49 4.41 -11.64 10.35
CA ARG A 49 5.75 -11.98 9.90
C ARG A 49 6.75 -11.66 11.01
N GLU A 50 7.88 -12.38 11.00
CA GLU A 50 8.87 -12.26 12.06
C GLU A 50 10.04 -11.37 11.65
N SER A 51 10.25 -11.15 10.36
CA SER A 51 11.40 -10.40 9.88
C SER A 51 11.07 -9.57 8.67
N ILE A 52 11.91 -8.58 8.42
CA ILE A 52 11.84 -7.70 7.27
C ILE A 52 12.96 -8.10 6.31
N PRO A 53 12.68 -8.29 5.01
CA PRO A 53 13.72 -8.59 4.04
C PRO A 53 14.76 -7.49 3.96
N ASP A 54 15.99 -7.88 3.58
CA ASP A 54 17.07 -6.93 3.41
C ASP A 54 16.74 -5.94 2.30
N LEU A 55 16.98 -4.67 2.56
CA LEU A 55 16.79 -3.61 1.58
C LEU A 55 17.51 -3.91 0.26
N LYS A 56 18.71 -4.47 0.34
CA LYS A 56 19.53 -4.76 -0.83
C LYS A 56 18.92 -5.83 -1.73
N ALA A 57 18.06 -6.66 -1.19
CA ALA A 57 17.40 -7.71 -1.96
C ALA A 57 16.17 -7.20 -2.70
N MET A 58 15.77 -5.96 -2.47
CA MET A 58 14.56 -5.40 -3.04
C MET A 58 14.84 -4.69 -4.35
N PRO A 59 13.93 -4.78 -5.33
CA PRO A 59 14.05 -3.99 -6.55
C PRO A 59 13.89 -2.51 -6.23
N LEU A 60 14.41 -1.66 -7.12
CA LEU A 60 14.32 -0.21 -6.94
C LEU A 60 12.88 0.29 -7.03
N VAL A 61 12.10 -0.30 -7.91
CA VAL A 61 10.72 0.10 -8.11
C VAL A 61 9.91 -1.10 -8.61
N VAL A 62 8.67 -1.18 -8.19
CA VAL A 62 7.71 -2.20 -8.62
C VAL A 62 6.41 -1.51 -9.00
N ASN A 63 5.80 -1.96 -10.08
CA ASN A 63 4.49 -1.48 -10.50
C ASN A 63 3.45 -2.55 -10.20
N LEU A 64 2.46 -2.19 -9.39
CA LEU A 64 1.32 -3.04 -9.13
C LEU A 64 0.17 -2.61 -10.04
N LEU A 65 -0.44 -3.58 -10.69
CA LEU A 65 -1.58 -3.33 -11.59
C LEU A 65 -2.86 -3.75 -10.90
N LEU A 66 -3.78 -2.81 -10.78
CA LEU A 66 -5.09 -3.05 -10.19
C LEU A 66 -6.16 -2.80 -11.23
N SER A 67 -7.20 -3.61 -11.19
CA SER A 67 -8.38 -3.41 -12.03
C SER A 67 -9.57 -3.15 -11.11
N ILE A 68 -10.12 -1.94 -11.19
CA ILE A 68 -11.26 -1.53 -10.36
C ILE A 68 -12.35 -1.02 -11.29
N SER A 69 -13.59 -1.45 -11.04
CA SER A 69 -14.71 -1.05 -11.85
C SER A 69 -15.94 -0.73 -10.99
N ASP A 70 -16.96 -0.17 -11.62
CA ASP A 70 -18.21 0.10 -10.92
C ASP A 70 -18.91 -1.18 -10.45
N TYR A 71 -18.49 -2.35 -10.94
CA TYR A 71 -18.95 -3.61 -10.40
C TYR A 71 -18.47 -3.82 -8.97
N ASP A 72 -17.29 -3.30 -8.66
CA ASP A 72 -16.74 -3.43 -7.30
C ASP A 72 -17.45 -2.49 -6.34
N ALA A 73 -17.78 -1.28 -6.80
CA ALA A 73 -18.50 -0.31 -6.01
C ALA A 73 -19.11 0.74 -6.94
N PRO A 74 -20.41 1.03 -6.84
CA PRO A 74 -21.05 1.99 -7.74
C PRO A 74 -20.41 3.38 -7.65
N GLY A 75 -20.04 3.92 -8.80
CA GLY A 75 -19.46 5.26 -8.90
C GLY A 75 -17.99 5.36 -8.60
N ILE A 76 -17.32 4.25 -8.28
CA ILE A 76 -15.92 4.30 -7.89
C ILE A 76 -15.03 4.76 -9.04
N GLU A 77 -15.34 4.40 -10.29
CA GLU A 77 -14.54 4.83 -11.43
C GLU A 77 -14.58 6.34 -11.60
N HIS A 78 -15.75 6.94 -11.38
CA HIS A 78 -15.89 8.39 -11.45
C HIS A 78 -15.07 9.06 -10.35
N TRP A 79 -15.13 8.52 -9.15
CA TRP A 79 -14.35 9.03 -8.03
C TRP A 79 -12.85 8.98 -8.32
N ILE A 80 -12.36 7.86 -8.85
CA ILE A 80 -10.95 7.71 -9.17
C ILE A 80 -10.54 8.68 -10.27
N ALA A 81 -11.38 8.81 -11.31
CA ALA A 81 -11.11 9.73 -12.41
C ALA A 81 -11.03 11.18 -11.94
N GLY A 82 -11.75 11.51 -10.88
CA GLY A 82 -11.72 12.85 -10.30
C GLY A 82 -10.47 13.14 -9.48
N LEU A 83 -9.70 12.12 -9.12
CA LEU A 83 -8.46 12.32 -8.37
C LEU A 83 -7.40 12.87 -9.31
N GLN A 84 -6.64 13.84 -8.83
CA GLN A 84 -5.58 14.45 -9.60
C GLN A 84 -4.50 13.41 -9.90
N LYS A 85 -4.14 13.26 -11.18
CA LYS A 85 -3.21 12.19 -11.59
C LYS A 85 -1.89 12.18 -10.83
N GLY A 86 -1.35 13.34 -10.54
CA GLY A 86 -0.07 13.43 -9.83
C GLY A 86 -0.13 12.93 -8.40
N TYR A 87 -1.32 12.89 -7.81
CA TYR A 87 -1.50 12.44 -6.42
C TYR A 87 -2.16 11.08 -6.28
N ARG A 88 -2.63 10.52 -7.39
CA ARG A 88 -3.38 9.26 -7.35
C ARG A 88 -2.58 8.15 -6.71
N ASN A 89 -1.33 8.01 -7.10
CA ASN A 89 -0.45 6.98 -6.59
C ASN A 89 -0.23 7.15 -5.07
N SER A 90 0.10 8.35 -4.63
CA SER A 90 0.29 8.66 -3.21
C SER A 90 -0.99 8.44 -2.41
N CYS A 91 -2.10 8.85 -2.98
CA CYS A 91 -3.41 8.71 -2.33
C CYS A 91 -3.73 7.25 -2.04
N PHE A 92 -3.55 6.37 -3.02
CA PHE A 92 -3.87 4.96 -2.85
C PHE A 92 -2.92 4.29 -1.85
N LYS A 93 -1.65 4.64 -1.85
CA LYS A 93 -0.71 4.12 -0.87
C LYS A 93 -1.07 4.58 0.55
N SER A 94 -1.47 5.84 0.70
CA SER A 94 -1.91 6.36 1.99
C SER A 94 -3.18 5.65 2.49
N ILE A 95 -4.12 5.41 1.60
CA ILE A 95 -5.34 4.68 1.94
C ILE A 95 -4.96 3.28 2.45
N PHE A 96 -4.09 2.59 1.74
CA PHE A 96 -3.68 1.26 2.15
C PHE A 96 -3.01 1.28 3.51
N ARG A 97 -2.11 2.22 3.75
CA ARG A 97 -1.41 2.34 5.04
C ARG A 97 -2.36 2.61 6.19
N HIS A 98 -3.46 3.28 5.91
CA HIS A 98 -4.48 3.55 6.92
C HIS A 98 -5.08 2.24 7.46
N TYR A 99 -5.23 1.24 6.60
CA TYR A 99 -5.82 -0.04 6.98
C TYR A 99 -4.78 -1.10 7.33
N LEU A 100 -3.52 -0.81 7.08
CA LEU A 100 -2.43 -1.79 7.26
C LEU A 100 -2.05 -1.89 8.74
N ASP A 101 -1.99 -3.11 9.23
CA ASP A 101 -1.50 -3.42 10.57
C ASP A 101 -0.29 -4.33 10.42
N ASP A 102 0.89 -3.78 10.56
CA ASP A 102 2.16 -4.48 10.35
C ASP A 102 3.07 -4.27 11.56
N PRO A 103 2.84 -5.06 12.63
CA PRO A 103 3.62 -4.89 13.87
C PRO A 103 5.12 -5.05 13.69
N CYS A 104 5.52 -5.96 12.81
CA CYS A 104 6.95 -6.19 12.55
C CYS A 104 7.61 -4.93 11.99
N MET A 105 6.94 -4.24 11.09
CA MET A 105 7.48 -3.00 10.53
C MET A 105 7.54 -1.90 11.58
N ALA A 106 6.56 -1.82 12.46
CA ALA A 106 6.56 -0.85 13.54
C ALA A 106 7.76 -1.08 14.47
N PHE A 107 8.01 -2.33 14.81
CA PHE A 107 9.17 -2.70 15.63
C PHE A 107 10.48 -2.36 14.93
N TYR A 108 10.57 -2.66 13.64
CA TYR A 108 11.75 -2.37 12.85
C TYR A 108 12.08 -0.88 12.84
N ARG A 109 11.02 -0.05 12.76
CA ARG A 109 11.20 1.40 12.81
C ARG A 109 11.69 1.87 14.17
N GLU A 110 11.19 1.27 15.22
CA GLU A 110 11.61 1.62 16.58
C GLU A 110 13.09 1.35 16.81
N ASP A 111 13.65 0.37 16.11
CA ASP A 111 15.08 0.07 16.18
C ASP A 111 15.94 1.14 15.49
N GLY A 112 15.31 2.14 14.88
CA GLY A 112 16.02 3.24 14.26
C GLY A 112 16.53 2.97 12.86
N CYS A 113 16.22 1.82 12.30
CA CYS A 113 16.72 1.45 10.98
C CYS A 113 16.09 2.25 9.86
N ILE A 114 14.78 2.49 9.95
CA ILE A 114 14.03 3.29 8.98
C ILE A 114 12.98 4.07 9.74
N THR A 115 13.37 5.13 10.38
CA THR A 115 12.42 5.83 11.23
C THR A 115 11.85 7.06 10.57
N ARG A 116 12.72 7.87 9.98
CA ARG A 116 12.32 9.19 9.56
C ARG A 116 11.22 9.28 8.53
N PRO A 117 11.31 8.61 7.36
CA PRO A 117 10.29 8.78 6.35
C PRO A 117 8.92 8.33 6.82
N ILE A 118 8.92 7.36 7.72
CA ILE A 118 7.68 6.74 8.18
C ILE A 118 7.06 7.55 9.31
N GLU A 119 7.86 8.11 10.19
CA GLU A 119 7.36 8.98 11.25
C GLU A 119 6.76 10.24 10.67
N MET A 120 7.35 10.75 9.61
CA MET A 120 6.85 11.96 8.96
C MET A 120 5.51 11.74 8.26
N ALA A 121 5.15 10.51 8.01
CA ALA A 121 3.89 10.19 7.36
C ALA A 121 2.68 10.30 8.29
N GLU A 122 2.91 10.45 9.55
CA GLU A 122 1.82 10.61 10.52
C GLU A 122 1.15 12.00 10.38
#